data_9e472a4b7db75de10ffeb6f1e51f9d1a
#
_entry.id   9e472a4b7db75de10ffeb6f1e51f9d1a
#
_cell.length_a   1.000
_cell.length_b   1.000
_cell.length_c   1.000
_cell.angle_alpha   90.00
_cell.angle_beta   90.00
_cell.angle_gamma   90.00
#
_symmetry.space_group_name_H-M   'P 1'
#
loop_
_entity.id
_entity.type
_entity.pdbx_description
1 polymer ?
#
loop_
_entity_poly.entity_id
_entity_poly.type
_entity_poly.pdbx_seq_one_letter_code
_entity_poly.pdbx_strand_id
1 'polypeptide(L)'
;MPRRAATRPATPLARRPSRHPAADETAAGGESHPPDEAVFAVGGLLRTVQQVHDRLWQELVPGGYTSPQFAVLHRLRMRPDIDQRTLGEGLSLDKATVADLVARMDQAGLIGRERAAGDAGRYTLRLTGTGRAVFTGLAPWVAQVQLRLTAALGPQDTGRFLRLMQTVTSVIPGAWTPTTPALVLIGLPADPAHNPGYLVRVAQQRHTRYWADAVGTRLTAPQQGVLHRLAREPGIDQTTLAERVALPKAPAGEIVKRLTARGEVQRTPDPHDGRRKLLTLTSKGFNVLYEVMPAAREVQRRLTQDLTADERDELLALLGRLSKA
;
A
#
# COMPACT_ATOMS: atom_id res chain seq x y z
N MET A 1 -53.71 -89.57 -33.88
CA MET A 1 -52.46 -89.63 -33.17
C MET A 1 -51.57 -88.47 -33.65
N PRO A 2 -51.35 -87.41 -32.84
CA PRO A 2 -50.52 -86.28 -33.23
C PRO A 2 -49.12 -86.42 -32.68
N ARG A 3 -48.15 -85.94 -33.49
CA ARG A 3 -46.74 -85.97 -33.25
C ARG A 3 -46.33 -84.84 -32.25
N ARG A 4 -45.50 -85.22 -31.29
CA ARG A 4 -44.86 -84.31 -30.31
C ARG A 4 -43.83 -83.41 -31.03
N ALA A 5 -43.98 -82.10 -30.83
CA ALA A 5 -42.96 -81.12 -31.17
C ALA A 5 -41.91 -80.98 -30.04
N ALA A 6 -40.65 -81.04 -30.43
CA ALA A 6 -39.49 -80.90 -29.49
C ALA A 6 -39.29 -79.46 -29.09
N THR A 7 -39.20 -79.20 -27.81
CA THR A 7 -38.88 -77.93 -27.19
C THR A 7 -37.36 -77.76 -27.21
N ARG A 8 -36.88 -76.66 -27.84
CA ARG A 8 -35.47 -76.15 -27.74
C ARG A 8 -35.28 -75.40 -26.42
N PRO A 9 -34.14 -75.53 -25.75
CA PRO A 9 -33.88 -74.75 -24.54
C PRO A 9 -33.52 -73.33 -24.89
N ALA A 10 -33.99 -72.38 -24.08
CA ALA A 10 -33.74 -70.94 -24.17
C ALA A 10 -32.35 -70.66 -23.64
N THR A 11 -31.62 -69.88 -24.41
CA THR A 11 -30.30 -69.28 -24.04
C THR A 11 -30.51 -68.18 -23.01
N PRO A 12 -29.67 -68.05 -21.94
CA PRO A 12 -29.80 -66.96 -20.97
C PRO A 12 -29.32 -65.64 -21.58
N LEU A 13 -30.19 -64.63 -21.47
CA LEU A 13 -29.88 -63.23 -21.77
C LEU A 13 -28.77 -62.72 -20.85
N ALA A 14 -27.63 -62.35 -21.42
CA ALA A 14 -26.52 -61.64 -20.77
C ALA A 14 -27.06 -60.28 -20.23
N ARG A 15 -26.97 -60.08 -18.93
CA ARG A 15 -27.19 -58.77 -18.29
C ARG A 15 -26.17 -57.78 -18.85
N ARG A 16 -26.65 -56.71 -19.53
CA ARG A 16 -25.84 -55.50 -19.81
C ARG A 16 -25.53 -54.81 -18.50
N PRO A 17 -24.27 -54.38 -18.24
CA PRO A 17 -23.96 -53.52 -17.14
C PRO A 17 -24.62 -52.16 -17.40
N SER A 18 -25.36 -51.65 -16.42
CA SER A 18 -25.88 -50.29 -16.38
C SER A 18 -24.71 -49.30 -16.41
N ARG A 19 -24.57 -48.58 -17.52
CA ARG A 19 -23.72 -47.41 -17.58
C ARG A 19 -24.35 -46.33 -16.68
N HIS A 20 -23.71 -46.03 -15.53
CA HIS A 20 -23.87 -44.76 -14.90
C HIS A 20 -23.39 -43.68 -15.87
N PRO A 21 -24.11 -42.57 -16.04
CA PRO A 21 -23.54 -41.42 -16.70
C PRO A 21 -22.41 -40.93 -15.83
N ALA A 22 -21.17 -41.07 -16.30
CA ALA A 22 -20.06 -40.31 -15.78
C ALA A 22 -20.43 -38.83 -15.87
N ALA A 23 -20.48 -38.16 -14.73
CA ALA A 23 -20.55 -36.73 -14.69
C ALA A 23 -19.39 -36.19 -15.56
N ASP A 24 -19.76 -35.53 -16.62
CA ASP A 24 -18.85 -34.81 -17.51
C ASP A 24 -18.37 -33.57 -16.74
N GLU A 25 -17.36 -33.76 -15.90
CA GLU A 25 -16.53 -32.67 -15.39
C GLU A 25 -15.66 -32.14 -16.51
N THR A 26 -16.27 -31.57 -17.52
CA THR A 26 -15.62 -30.54 -18.30
C THR A 26 -15.56 -29.32 -17.42
N ALA A 27 -14.63 -29.38 -16.45
CA ALA A 27 -14.01 -28.18 -15.91
C ALA A 27 -13.55 -27.37 -17.11
N ALA A 28 -14.27 -26.30 -17.40
CA ALA A 28 -13.79 -25.22 -18.23
C ALA A 28 -12.50 -24.71 -17.58
N GLY A 29 -11.38 -25.28 -18.00
CA GLY A 29 -10.04 -24.77 -17.82
C GLY A 29 -9.92 -23.49 -18.63
N GLY A 30 -10.64 -22.45 -18.25
CA GLY A 30 -10.30 -21.09 -18.64
C GLY A 30 -8.96 -20.83 -18.00
N GLU A 31 -7.90 -20.76 -18.80
CA GLU A 31 -6.60 -20.22 -18.39
C GLU A 31 -6.88 -18.85 -17.78
N SER A 32 -6.93 -18.79 -16.45
CA SER A 32 -7.09 -17.53 -15.72
C SER A 32 -5.77 -16.77 -15.84
N HIS A 33 -5.66 -16.00 -16.93
CA HIS A 33 -4.55 -15.07 -17.10
C HIS A 33 -4.52 -14.14 -15.89
N PRO A 34 -3.35 -13.92 -15.26
CA PRO A 34 -3.25 -13.00 -14.15
C PRO A 34 -3.71 -11.62 -14.61
N PRO A 35 -4.43 -10.88 -13.76
CA PRO A 35 -4.91 -9.54 -14.09
C PRO A 35 -3.77 -8.63 -14.54
N ASP A 36 -4.09 -7.71 -15.47
CA ASP A 36 -3.17 -6.72 -16.01
C ASP A 36 -2.44 -5.98 -14.88
N GLU A 37 -1.11 -5.96 -14.94
CA GLU A 37 -0.25 -5.34 -13.94
C GLU A 37 -0.52 -3.84 -13.78
N ALA A 38 -0.87 -3.16 -14.89
CA ALA A 38 -1.17 -1.75 -14.92
C ALA A 38 -2.28 -1.35 -13.93
N VAL A 39 -3.25 -2.24 -13.68
CA VAL A 39 -4.38 -1.98 -12.77
C VAL A 39 -3.95 -1.82 -11.31
N PHE A 40 -2.81 -2.37 -10.92
CA PHE A 40 -2.34 -2.36 -9.52
C PHE A 40 -1.00 -1.65 -9.34
N ALA A 41 -0.42 -1.17 -10.43
CA ALA A 41 0.97 -0.72 -10.45
C ALA A 41 1.23 0.47 -9.52
N VAL A 42 0.43 1.55 -9.59
CA VAL A 42 0.72 2.76 -8.80
C VAL A 42 0.63 2.49 -7.29
N GLY A 43 -0.44 1.84 -6.82
CA GLY A 43 -0.59 1.54 -5.39
C GLY A 43 0.51 0.63 -4.84
N GLY A 44 0.94 -0.35 -5.63
CA GLY A 44 2.06 -1.24 -5.31
C GLY A 44 3.39 -0.48 -5.24
N LEU A 45 3.69 0.31 -6.27
CA LEU A 45 4.92 1.11 -6.35
C LEU A 45 4.98 2.17 -5.25
N LEU A 46 3.89 2.88 -4.97
CA LEU A 46 3.83 3.85 -3.87
C LEU A 46 4.16 3.17 -2.52
N ARG A 47 3.64 1.97 -2.28
CA ARG A 47 3.95 1.21 -1.06
C ARG A 47 5.43 0.83 -1.00
N THR A 48 5.99 0.36 -2.10
CA THR A 48 7.42 0.00 -2.18
C THR A 48 8.30 1.21 -1.95
N VAL A 49 8.01 2.35 -2.58
CA VAL A 49 8.77 3.59 -2.37
C VAL A 49 8.63 4.10 -0.94
N GLN A 50 7.44 3.98 -0.33
CA GLN A 50 7.25 4.30 1.09
C GLN A 50 8.14 3.43 1.98
N GLN A 51 8.28 2.14 1.70
CA GLN A 51 9.18 1.27 2.47
C GLN A 51 10.66 1.62 2.28
N VAL A 52 11.07 2.00 1.06
CA VAL A 52 12.42 2.51 0.83
C VAL A 52 12.65 3.75 1.70
N HIS A 53 11.71 4.69 1.70
CA HIS A 53 11.76 5.88 2.55
C HIS A 53 11.85 5.51 4.05
N ASP A 54 11.02 4.59 4.53
CA ASP A 54 11.00 4.19 5.94
C ASP A 54 12.29 3.49 6.36
N ARG A 55 12.89 2.66 5.49
CA ARG A 55 14.20 2.05 5.70
C ARG A 55 15.29 3.12 5.79
N LEU A 56 15.35 4.04 4.83
CA LEU A 56 16.31 5.15 4.85
C LEU A 56 16.14 6.04 6.08
N TRP A 57 14.90 6.23 6.51
CA TRP A 57 14.59 6.95 7.74
C TRP A 57 15.18 6.26 8.98
N GLN A 58 14.95 4.96 9.13
CA GLN A 58 15.48 4.17 10.25
C GLN A 58 17.01 4.11 10.25
N GLU A 59 17.63 4.08 9.06
CA GLU A 59 19.09 4.04 8.90
C GLU A 59 19.74 5.37 9.27
N LEU A 60 19.16 6.49 8.87
CA LEU A 60 19.82 7.80 8.88
C LEU A 60 19.38 8.69 10.03
N VAL A 61 18.10 8.64 10.44
CA VAL A 61 17.56 9.61 11.42
C VAL A 61 17.81 9.13 12.84
N PRO A 62 18.61 9.86 13.63
CA PRO A 62 18.95 9.44 14.99
C PRO A 62 17.79 9.67 15.98
N GLY A 63 17.91 9.06 17.19
CA GLY A 63 17.02 9.33 18.33
C GLY A 63 15.65 8.69 18.27
N GLY A 64 15.40 7.76 17.32
CA GLY A 64 14.15 7.00 17.26
C GLY A 64 12.92 7.81 16.87
N TYR A 65 13.11 9.03 16.37
CA TYR A 65 12.00 9.85 15.88
C TYR A 65 11.43 9.30 14.59
N THR A 66 10.10 9.29 14.48
CA THR A 66 9.41 8.82 13.29
C THR A 66 9.18 9.94 12.26
N SER A 67 9.01 9.57 10.99
CA SER A 67 8.66 10.52 9.92
C SER A 67 7.38 11.32 10.20
N PRO A 68 6.28 10.74 10.74
CA PRO A 68 5.11 11.52 11.18
C PRO A 68 5.41 12.53 12.31
N GLN A 69 6.25 12.16 13.29
CA GLN A 69 6.65 13.11 14.34
C GLN A 69 7.41 14.30 13.76
N PHE A 70 8.39 14.04 12.88
CA PHE A 70 9.10 15.13 12.20
C PHE A 70 8.16 15.99 11.34
N ALA A 71 7.18 15.40 10.66
CA ALA A 71 6.19 16.14 9.89
C ALA A 71 5.35 17.10 10.78
N VAL A 72 5.01 16.70 12.02
CA VAL A 72 4.36 17.59 13.01
C VAL A 72 5.31 18.72 13.39
N LEU A 73 6.58 18.42 13.75
CA LEU A 73 7.56 19.44 14.08
C LEU A 73 7.74 20.44 12.94
N HIS A 74 7.85 19.94 11.71
CA HIS A 74 7.98 20.76 10.51
C HIS A 74 6.75 21.64 10.31
N ARG A 75 5.54 21.08 10.40
CA ARG A 75 4.30 21.83 10.23
C ARG A 75 4.16 22.96 11.26
N LEU A 76 4.41 22.67 12.54
CA LEU A 76 4.32 23.65 13.62
C LEU A 76 5.47 24.69 13.56
N ARG A 77 6.60 24.32 12.98
CA ARG A 77 7.70 25.28 12.71
C ARG A 77 7.33 26.28 11.62
N MET A 78 6.62 25.81 10.58
CA MET A 78 6.16 26.64 9.47
C MET A 78 4.93 27.49 9.84
N ARG A 79 3.99 26.90 10.56
CA ARG A 79 2.74 27.51 10.99
C ARG A 79 2.48 27.20 12.47
N PRO A 80 2.95 28.03 13.37
CA PRO A 80 2.59 27.94 14.79
C PRO A 80 1.12 28.30 14.98
N ASP A 81 0.59 27.97 16.13
CA ASP A 81 -0.73 28.36 16.62
C ASP A 81 -1.91 27.81 15.80
N ILE A 82 -1.71 26.66 15.15
CA ILE A 82 -2.78 25.92 14.48
C ILE A 82 -3.42 24.92 15.44
N ASP A 83 -4.72 24.65 15.24
CA ASP A 83 -5.41 23.61 16.00
C ASP A 83 -5.08 22.21 15.47
N GLN A 84 -5.44 21.19 16.26
CA GLN A 84 -5.17 19.80 15.96
C GLN A 84 -5.85 19.33 14.65
N ARG A 85 -7.03 19.86 14.32
CA ARG A 85 -7.73 19.53 13.06
C ARG A 85 -6.95 20.06 11.86
N THR A 86 -6.57 21.34 11.88
CA THR A 86 -5.77 21.98 10.83
C THR A 86 -4.40 21.31 10.67
N LEU A 87 -3.80 20.86 11.78
CA LEU A 87 -2.58 20.05 11.75
C LEU A 87 -2.82 18.73 11.00
N GLY A 88 -3.89 18.01 11.34
CA GLY A 88 -4.24 16.73 10.71
C GLY A 88 -4.51 16.84 9.21
N GLU A 89 -5.31 17.83 8.83
CA GLU A 89 -5.61 18.13 7.43
C GLU A 89 -4.31 18.41 6.64
N GLY A 90 -3.42 19.24 7.19
CA GLY A 90 -2.14 19.57 6.57
C GLY A 90 -1.16 18.40 6.49
N LEU A 91 -1.29 17.40 7.36
CA LEU A 91 -0.47 16.19 7.35
C LEU A 91 -1.14 15.01 6.62
N SER A 92 -2.38 15.21 6.16
CA SER A 92 -3.21 14.13 5.58
C SER A 92 -3.36 12.92 6.53
N LEU A 93 -3.40 13.15 7.84
CA LEU A 93 -3.59 12.13 8.86
C LEU A 93 -5.04 12.12 9.34
N ASP A 94 -5.56 10.94 9.69
CA ASP A 94 -6.88 10.82 10.31
C ASP A 94 -6.89 11.39 11.75
N LYS A 95 -8.08 11.69 12.24
CA LYS A 95 -8.28 12.36 13.54
C LYS A 95 -7.68 11.56 14.71
N ALA A 96 -7.81 10.24 14.70
CA ALA A 96 -7.33 9.39 15.79
C ALA A 96 -5.80 9.34 15.81
N THR A 97 -5.18 9.15 14.65
CA THR A 97 -3.72 9.15 14.47
C THR A 97 -3.11 10.49 14.91
N VAL A 98 -3.74 11.62 14.52
CA VAL A 98 -3.25 12.96 14.94
C VAL A 98 -3.39 13.14 16.44
N ALA A 99 -4.51 12.72 17.04
CA ALA A 99 -4.74 12.86 18.47
C ALA A 99 -3.69 12.09 19.29
N ASP A 100 -3.40 10.84 18.92
CA ASP A 100 -2.40 10.02 19.57
C ASP A 100 -0.98 10.59 19.39
N LEU A 101 -0.65 11.03 18.17
CA LEU A 101 0.64 11.62 17.86
C LEU A 101 0.88 12.91 18.66
N VAL A 102 -0.11 13.80 18.68
CA VAL A 102 -0.07 15.07 19.44
C VAL A 102 0.06 14.79 20.94
N ALA A 103 -0.70 13.83 21.50
CA ALA A 103 -0.64 13.48 22.91
C ALA A 103 0.78 12.98 23.31
N ARG A 104 1.37 12.10 22.52
CA ARG A 104 2.74 11.60 22.76
C ARG A 104 3.80 12.69 22.64
N MET A 105 3.67 13.59 21.69
CA MET A 105 4.64 14.68 21.49
C MET A 105 4.51 15.75 22.57
N ASP A 106 3.31 16.02 23.07
CA ASP A 106 3.03 16.90 24.20
C ASP A 106 3.66 16.31 25.47
N GLN A 107 3.41 15.02 25.76
CA GLN A 107 4.01 14.31 26.89
C GLN A 107 5.55 14.28 26.82
N ALA A 108 6.13 14.19 25.61
CA ALA A 108 7.57 14.27 25.39
C ALA A 108 8.12 15.72 25.49
N GLY A 109 7.30 16.72 25.75
CA GLY A 109 7.69 18.11 25.87
C GLY A 109 8.16 18.74 24.56
N LEU A 110 7.78 18.18 23.40
CA LEU A 110 8.18 18.68 22.07
C LEU A 110 7.24 19.77 21.55
N ILE A 111 5.97 19.69 21.94
CA ILE A 111 4.92 20.64 21.59
C ILE A 111 4.20 21.09 22.86
N GLY A 112 3.59 22.25 22.79
CA GLY A 112 2.74 22.78 23.84
C GLY A 112 1.36 23.10 23.29
N ARG A 113 0.36 23.06 24.19
CA ARG A 113 -1.03 23.45 23.92
C ARG A 113 -1.31 24.77 24.62
N GLU A 114 -1.77 25.75 23.87
CA GLU A 114 -2.20 27.03 24.41
C GLU A 114 -3.68 27.27 24.07
N ARG A 115 -4.41 27.94 24.93
CA ARG A 115 -5.78 28.33 24.62
C ARG A 115 -5.78 29.37 23.51
N ALA A 116 -6.64 29.19 22.52
CA ALA A 116 -6.74 30.16 21.45
C ALA A 116 -7.27 31.51 22.00
N ALA A 117 -6.67 32.59 21.57
CA ALA A 117 -7.16 33.91 21.93
C ALA A 117 -8.59 34.09 21.38
N GLY A 118 -9.55 34.39 22.32
CA GLY A 118 -10.94 34.61 21.95
C GLY A 118 -11.86 33.39 21.87
N ASP A 119 -11.33 32.14 22.06
CA ASP A 119 -12.14 30.92 22.10
C ASP A 119 -11.67 29.99 23.23
N ALA A 120 -12.38 30.00 24.33
CA ALA A 120 -12.03 29.25 25.55
C ALA A 120 -12.09 27.72 25.39
N GLY A 121 -12.76 27.23 24.35
CA GLY A 121 -12.89 25.79 24.05
C GLY A 121 -11.85 25.25 23.06
N ARG A 122 -11.06 26.13 22.43
CA ARG A 122 -10.12 25.75 21.37
C ARG A 122 -8.68 25.85 21.84
N TYR A 123 -7.89 24.83 21.54
CA TYR A 123 -6.45 24.81 21.78
C TYR A 123 -5.68 24.91 20.48
N THR A 124 -4.62 25.69 20.48
CA THR A 124 -3.63 25.76 19.43
C THR A 124 -2.35 25.05 19.87
N LEU A 125 -1.59 24.60 18.89
CA LEU A 125 -0.35 23.84 19.06
C LEU A 125 0.83 24.67 18.59
N ARG A 126 1.92 24.61 19.36
CA ARG A 126 3.21 25.24 18.99
C ARG A 126 4.37 24.38 19.44
N LEU A 127 5.53 24.60 18.83
CA LEU A 127 6.77 23.97 19.30
C LEU A 127 7.23 24.60 20.60
N THR A 128 7.65 23.76 21.54
CA THR A 128 8.46 24.18 22.70
C THR A 128 9.89 24.54 22.30
N GLY A 129 10.70 25.00 23.24
CA GLY A 129 12.16 25.16 23.04
C GLY A 129 12.82 23.84 22.63
N THR A 130 12.46 22.75 23.34
CA THR A 130 12.93 21.39 23.05
C THR A 130 12.51 20.95 21.65
N GLY A 131 11.23 21.15 21.29
CA GLY A 131 10.74 20.78 19.95
C GLY A 131 11.47 21.52 18.82
N ARG A 132 11.79 22.79 19.00
CA ARG A 132 12.60 23.56 18.04
C ARG A 132 14.02 23.01 17.92
N ALA A 133 14.66 22.67 19.05
CA ALA A 133 16.01 22.09 19.05
C ALA A 133 16.03 20.73 18.35
N VAL A 134 15.06 19.85 18.66
CA VAL A 134 14.89 18.54 17.99
C VAL A 134 14.69 18.72 16.48
N PHE A 135 13.78 19.61 16.07
CA PHE A 135 13.57 19.88 14.65
C PHE A 135 14.85 20.28 13.94
N THR A 136 15.59 21.25 14.52
CA THR A 136 16.86 21.76 13.94
C THR A 136 17.92 20.65 13.86
N GLY A 137 18.03 19.80 14.90
CA GLY A 137 18.99 18.70 14.92
C GLY A 137 18.66 17.58 13.93
N LEU A 138 17.38 17.33 13.66
CA LEU A 138 16.96 16.28 12.73
C LEU A 138 16.94 16.72 11.27
N ALA A 139 16.75 18.01 11.00
CA ALA A 139 16.55 18.52 9.65
C ALA A 139 17.65 18.12 8.64
N PRO A 140 18.95 18.14 8.94
CA PRO A 140 20.00 17.70 8.02
C PRO A 140 19.88 16.21 7.65
N TRP A 141 19.53 15.36 8.63
CA TRP A 141 19.33 13.92 8.41
C TRP A 141 18.14 13.64 7.53
N VAL A 142 17.04 14.35 7.77
CA VAL A 142 15.85 14.25 6.93
C VAL A 142 16.13 14.72 5.51
N ALA A 143 16.94 15.76 5.32
CA ALA A 143 17.42 16.18 4.00
C ALA A 143 18.19 15.06 3.29
N GLN A 144 19.08 14.35 4.03
CA GLN A 144 19.79 13.19 3.49
C GLN A 144 18.86 12.05 3.09
N VAL A 145 17.81 11.77 3.88
CA VAL A 145 16.78 10.78 3.50
C VAL A 145 16.16 11.13 2.14
N GLN A 146 15.78 12.41 1.93
CA GLN A 146 15.16 12.84 0.67
C GLN A 146 16.14 12.74 -0.51
N LEU A 147 17.38 13.13 -0.31
CA LEU A 147 18.43 13.03 -1.34
C LEU A 147 18.69 11.56 -1.73
N ARG A 148 18.83 10.68 -0.73
CA ARG A 148 19.03 9.25 -1.01
C ARG A 148 17.82 8.62 -1.67
N LEU A 149 16.61 8.97 -1.23
CA LEU A 149 15.37 8.47 -1.84
C LEU A 149 15.32 8.78 -3.34
N THR A 150 15.74 9.98 -3.75
CA THR A 150 15.68 10.41 -5.15
C THR A 150 16.99 10.23 -5.92
N ALA A 151 18.02 9.65 -5.32
CA ALA A 151 19.33 9.51 -5.94
C ALA A 151 19.29 8.77 -7.30
N ALA A 152 18.39 7.78 -7.44
CA ALA A 152 18.22 7.04 -8.68
C ALA A 152 17.62 7.87 -9.84
N LEU A 153 17.03 9.04 -9.56
CA LEU A 153 16.38 9.86 -10.59
C LEU A 153 17.28 10.90 -11.22
N GLY A 154 18.20 11.49 -10.46
CA GLY A 154 18.90 12.70 -10.86
C GLY A 154 18.02 13.97 -10.77
N PRO A 155 18.61 15.16 -10.94
CA PRO A 155 17.90 16.43 -10.67
C PRO A 155 16.70 16.69 -11.57
N GLN A 156 16.81 16.40 -12.87
CA GLN A 156 15.74 16.67 -13.86
C GLN A 156 14.52 15.80 -13.61
N ASP A 157 14.72 14.48 -13.45
CA ASP A 157 13.65 13.54 -13.22
C ASP A 157 13.07 13.68 -11.80
N THR A 158 13.87 14.10 -10.82
CA THR A 158 13.34 14.48 -9.50
C THR A 158 12.36 15.64 -9.61
N GLY A 159 12.68 16.68 -10.39
CA GLY A 159 11.76 17.79 -10.65
C GLY A 159 10.47 17.36 -11.33
N ARG A 160 10.53 16.42 -12.31
CA ARG A 160 9.37 15.83 -12.96
C ARG A 160 8.52 15.00 -11.98
N PHE A 161 9.18 14.14 -11.22
CA PHE A 161 8.53 13.33 -10.18
C PHE A 161 7.76 14.20 -9.18
N LEU A 162 8.36 15.27 -8.68
CA LEU A 162 7.70 16.19 -7.75
C LEU A 162 6.45 16.81 -8.36
N ARG A 163 6.49 17.30 -9.60
CA ARG A 163 5.33 17.88 -10.27
C ARG A 163 4.18 16.87 -10.43
N LEU A 164 4.49 15.66 -10.93
CA LEU A 164 3.51 14.61 -11.10
C LEU A 164 2.88 14.20 -9.75
N MET A 165 3.71 14.08 -8.71
CA MET A 165 3.22 13.76 -7.36
C MET A 165 2.41 14.89 -6.74
N GLN A 166 2.72 16.15 -7.00
CA GLN A 166 1.90 17.30 -6.60
C GLN A 166 0.50 17.21 -7.22
N THR A 167 0.41 16.88 -8.51
CA THR A 167 -0.88 16.64 -9.20
C THR A 167 -1.63 15.48 -8.55
N VAL A 168 -1.01 14.31 -8.40
CA VAL A 168 -1.63 13.12 -7.78
C VAL A 168 -2.12 13.38 -6.35
N THR A 169 -1.39 14.17 -5.59
CA THR A 169 -1.71 14.46 -4.19
C THR A 169 -2.57 15.70 -4.00
N SER A 170 -2.75 16.52 -5.03
CA SER A 170 -3.34 17.86 -4.97
C SER A 170 -2.68 18.75 -3.91
N VAL A 171 -1.39 18.52 -3.66
CA VAL A 171 -0.58 19.36 -2.77
C VAL A 171 -0.09 20.54 -3.57
N ILE A 172 -0.61 21.73 -3.25
CA ILE A 172 -0.30 22.96 -3.97
C ILE A 172 1.02 23.54 -3.44
N PRO A 173 2.04 23.78 -4.30
CA PRO A 173 3.23 24.51 -3.91
C PRO A 173 2.89 25.91 -3.36
N GLY A 174 3.60 26.33 -2.33
CA GLY A 174 3.37 27.63 -1.69
C GLY A 174 2.24 27.66 -0.65
N ALA A 175 1.42 26.60 -0.55
CA ALA A 175 0.40 26.51 0.50
C ALA A 175 0.96 26.54 1.93
N TRP A 176 2.24 26.26 2.07
CA TRP A 176 2.99 26.23 3.35
C TRP A 176 4.10 27.31 3.38
N THR A 177 3.87 28.47 2.82
CA THR A 177 4.85 29.55 2.87
C THR A 177 5.26 29.83 4.32
N PRO A 178 6.57 29.76 4.64
CA PRO A 178 7.05 30.04 5.98
C PRO A 178 6.92 31.53 6.28
N THR A 179 6.52 31.85 7.48
CA THR A 179 6.56 33.22 8.01
C THR A 179 8.00 33.71 8.25
N THR A 180 8.99 32.83 8.07
CA THR A 180 10.41 33.15 8.37
C THR A 180 11.36 32.54 7.33
N PRO A 181 12.24 33.31 6.68
CA PRO A 181 13.17 32.85 5.64
C PRO A 181 14.25 31.87 6.11
N ALA A 182 14.43 31.69 7.41
CA ALA A 182 15.58 30.97 8.01
C ALA A 182 15.65 29.45 7.74
N LEU A 183 14.64 28.85 7.09
CA LEU A 183 14.59 27.38 6.91
C LEU A 183 15.28 26.88 5.63
N VAL A 184 15.58 27.75 4.69
CA VAL A 184 16.37 27.42 3.49
C VAL A 184 17.82 27.00 3.86
N LEU A 185 18.28 27.35 5.06
CA LEU A 185 19.64 27.10 5.53
C LEU A 185 19.90 25.64 5.97
N ILE A 186 18.87 24.80 6.10
CA ILE A 186 19.02 23.44 6.64
C ILE A 186 18.93 22.34 5.56
N GLY A 187 18.89 22.72 4.29
CA GLY A 187 18.84 21.75 3.18
C GLY A 187 17.50 21.03 3.00
N LEU A 188 16.48 21.35 3.82
CA LEU A 188 15.12 20.86 3.66
C LEU A 188 14.27 21.91 2.94
N PRO A 189 13.44 21.50 1.96
CA PRO A 189 12.41 22.38 1.42
C PRO A 189 11.50 22.86 2.54
N ALA A 190 11.30 24.16 2.66
CA ALA A 190 10.35 24.75 3.61
C ALA A 190 8.92 24.28 3.29
N ASP A 191 8.59 24.15 2.01
CA ASP A 191 7.31 23.66 1.52
C ASP A 191 7.36 22.14 1.32
N PRO A 192 6.50 21.36 2.01
CA PRO A 192 6.44 19.92 1.84
C PRO A 192 6.01 19.47 0.43
N ALA A 193 5.44 20.36 -0.38
CA ALA A 193 5.21 20.09 -1.81
C ALA A 193 6.51 19.75 -2.56
N HIS A 194 7.66 20.12 -2.04
CA HIS A 194 8.97 19.80 -2.58
C HIS A 194 9.67 18.66 -1.82
N ASN A 195 8.96 17.95 -0.94
CA ASN A 195 9.50 16.82 -0.20
C ASN A 195 8.98 15.49 -0.77
N PRO A 196 9.84 14.69 -1.45
CA PRO A 196 9.44 13.43 -2.08
C PRO A 196 8.76 12.45 -1.12
N GLY A 197 9.35 12.23 0.04
CA GLY A 197 8.82 11.30 1.04
C GLY A 197 7.45 11.74 1.60
N TYR A 198 7.23 13.03 1.75
CA TYR A 198 5.92 13.57 2.13
C TYR A 198 4.87 13.30 1.04
N LEU A 199 5.17 13.59 -0.22
CA LEU A 199 4.24 13.37 -1.32
C LEU A 199 3.91 11.89 -1.52
N VAL A 200 4.90 10.99 -1.41
CA VAL A 200 4.68 9.53 -1.46
C VAL A 200 3.72 9.09 -0.36
N ARG A 201 3.93 9.57 0.87
CA ARG A 201 3.06 9.25 2.01
C ARG A 201 1.63 9.75 1.77
N VAL A 202 1.44 10.99 1.31
CA VAL A 202 0.12 11.54 1.01
C VAL A 202 -0.59 10.75 -0.10
N ALA A 203 0.12 10.40 -1.18
CA ALA A 203 -0.43 9.58 -2.26
C ALA A 203 -0.83 8.19 -1.77
N GLN A 204 0.00 7.55 -0.94
CA GLN A 204 -0.31 6.24 -0.34
C GLN A 204 -1.56 6.30 0.56
N GLN A 205 -1.73 7.37 1.34
CA GLN A 205 -2.92 7.57 2.17
C GLN A 205 -4.18 7.80 1.33
N ARG A 206 -4.08 8.57 0.24
CA ARG A 206 -5.19 8.75 -0.73
C ARG A 206 -5.57 7.43 -1.38
N HIS A 207 -4.59 6.66 -1.83
CA HIS A 207 -4.82 5.32 -2.37
C HIS A 207 -5.55 4.43 -1.37
N THR A 208 -5.09 4.39 -0.11
CA THR A 208 -5.72 3.57 0.95
C THR A 208 -7.17 3.98 1.19
N ARG A 209 -7.46 5.29 1.22
CA ARG A 209 -8.83 5.81 1.38
C ARG A 209 -9.71 5.44 0.20
N TYR A 210 -9.25 5.68 -1.04
CA TYR A 210 -10.01 5.32 -2.24
C TYR A 210 -10.27 3.82 -2.33
N TRP A 211 -9.31 3.01 -1.87
CA TRP A 211 -9.48 1.57 -1.76
C TRP A 211 -10.56 1.19 -0.75
N ALA A 212 -10.54 1.76 0.44
CA ALA A 212 -11.55 1.52 1.46
C ALA A 212 -12.96 1.93 1.00
N ASP A 213 -13.07 3.06 0.31
CA ASP A 213 -14.34 3.54 -0.27
C ASP A 213 -14.88 2.60 -1.36
N ALA A 214 -14.00 2.07 -2.22
CA ALA A 214 -14.39 1.27 -3.38
C ALA A 214 -14.58 -0.22 -3.08
N VAL A 215 -13.78 -0.79 -2.18
CA VAL A 215 -13.74 -2.24 -1.87
C VAL A 215 -14.33 -2.55 -0.49
N GLY A 216 -14.37 -1.55 0.39
CA GLY A 216 -14.83 -1.71 1.78
C GLY A 216 -13.89 -2.61 2.59
N THR A 217 -14.49 -3.41 3.49
CA THR A 217 -13.75 -4.31 4.40
C THR A 217 -13.46 -5.68 3.80
N ARG A 218 -13.97 -5.98 2.60
CA ARG A 218 -13.86 -7.31 1.98
C ARG A 218 -12.42 -7.73 1.72
N LEU A 219 -11.62 -6.80 1.20
CA LEU A 219 -10.21 -7.06 0.84
C LEU A 219 -9.42 -5.77 1.02
N THR A 220 -8.42 -5.77 1.91
CA THR A 220 -7.54 -4.62 2.04
C THR A 220 -6.55 -4.54 0.87
N ALA A 221 -6.04 -3.35 0.57
CA ALA A 221 -5.05 -3.17 -0.50
C ALA A 221 -3.78 -4.05 -0.31
N PRO A 222 -3.23 -4.27 0.90
CA PRO A 222 -2.16 -5.24 1.12
C PRO A 222 -2.57 -6.69 0.83
N GLN A 223 -3.79 -7.11 1.21
CA GLN A 223 -4.30 -8.46 0.90
C GLN A 223 -4.44 -8.67 -0.60
N GLN A 224 -4.99 -7.67 -1.31
CA GLN A 224 -5.07 -7.70 -2.76
C GLN A 224 -3.68 -7.82 -3.41
N GLY A 225 -2.68 -7.08 -2.90
CA GLY A 225 -1.29 -7.19 -3.38
C GLY A 225 -0.73 -8.61 -3.23
N VAL A 226 -1.04 -9.31 -2.12
CA VAL A 226 -0.66 -10.70 -1.90
C VAL A 226 -1.35 -11.64 -2.91
N LEU A 227 -2.68 -11.53 -3.09
CA LEU A 227 -3.41 -12.35 -4.06
C LEU A 227 -2.90 -12.11 -5.48
N HIS A 228 -2.69 -10.84 -5.88
CA HIS A 228 -2.18 -10.49 -7.19
C HIS A 228 -0.77 -11.06 -7.43
N ARG A 229 0.13 -10.98 -6.44
CA ARG A 229 1.48 -11.55 -6.56
C ARG A 229 1.45 -13.06 -6.71
N LEU A 230 0.64 -13.76 -5.92
CA LEU A 230 0.50 -15.21 -6.02
C LEU A 230 -0.16 -15.68 -7.33
N ALA A 231 -1.01 -14.84 -7.93
CA ALA A 231 -1.54 -15.12 -9.28
C ALA A 231 -0.45 -15.10 -10.36
N ARG A 232 0.58 -14.26 -10.19
CA ARG A 232 1.68 -14.11 -11.15
C ARG A 232 2.86 -15.01 -10.87
N GLU A 233 3.15 -15.27 -9.62
CA GLU A 233 4.29 -16.08 -9.15
C GLU A 233 3.76 -17.15 -8.18
N PRO A 234 3.07 -18.20 -8.70
CA PRO A 234 2.60 -19.30 -7.85
C PRO A 234 3.79 -20.12 -7.33
N GLY A 235 3.68 -20.65 -6.14
CA GLY A 235 4.70 -21.52 -5.55
C GLY A 235 5.88 -20.78 -4.90
N ILE A 236 5.76 -19.50 -4.61
CA ILE A 236 6.77 -18.78 -3.81
C ILE A 236 6.54 -18.99 -2.31
N ASP A 237 7.62 -18.95 -1.52
CA ASP A 237 7.52 -19.02 -0.06
C ASP A 237 7.11 -17.67 0.56
N GLN A 238 6.75 -17.69 1.85
CA GLN A 238 6.26 -16.51 2.56
C GLN A 238 7.31 -15.38 2.66
N THR A 239 8.60 -15.68 2.74
CA THR A 239 9.67 -14.67 2.80
C THR A 239 9.80 -13.96 1.47
N THR A 240 9.89 -14.72 0.39
CA THR A 240 9.92 -14.19 -0.97
C THR A 240 8.66 -13.37 -1.29
N LEU A 241 7.48 -13.88 -0.88
CA LEU A 241 6.22 -13.13 -1.04
C LEU A 241 6.28 -11.79 -0.32
N ALA A 242 6.72 -11.76 0.95
CA ALA A 242 6.80 -10.53 1.73
C ALA A 242 7.67 -9.45 1.04
N GLU A 243 8.81 -9.86 0.50
CA GLU A 243 9.70 -8.99 -0.28
C GLU A 243 9.02 -8.48 -1.56
N ARG A 244 8.38 -9.40 -2.32
CA ARG A 244 7.71 -9.05 -3.58
C ARG A 244 6.52 -8.11 -3.43
N VAL A 245 5.78 -8.18 -2.30
CA VAL A 245 4.63 -7.30 -2.04
C VAL A 245 5.00 -6.09 -1.21
N ALA A 246 6.28 -5.91 -0.92
CA ALA A 246 6.77 -4.83 -0.08
C ALA A 246 6.00 -4.76 1.25
N LEU A 247 6.06 -5.82 2.05
CA LEU A 247 5.50 -5.89 3.40
C LEU A 247 6.54 -6.44 4.38
N PRO A 248 6.59 -5.96 5.62
CA PRO A 248 7.39 -6.59 6.65
C PRO A 248 6.95 -8.06 6.85
N LYS A 249 7.88 -8.95 7.24
CA LYS A 249 7.62 -10.40 7.33
C LYS A 249 6.43 -10.75 8.23
N ALA A 250 6.29 -10.09 9.39
CA ALA A 250 5.21 -10.37 10.33
C ALA A 250 3.83 -9.97 9.78
N PRO A 251 3.58 -8.74 9.30
CA PRO A 251 2.34 -8.38 8.61
C PRO A 251 2.02 -9.27 7.41
N ALA A 252 3.00 -9.62 6.57
CA ALA A 252 2.79 -10.52 5.44
C ALA A 252 2.31 -11.90 5.92
N GLY A 253 2.92 -12.44 6.98
CA GLY A 253 2.52 -13.71 7.61
C GLY A 253 1.08 -13.70 8.11
N GLU A 254 0.65 -12.63 8.78
CA GLU A 254 -0.73 -12.49 9.25
C GLU A 254 -1.73 -12.38 8.09
N ILE A 255 -1.37 -11.69 7.01
CA ILE A 255 -2.20 -11.63 5.80
C ILE A 255 -2.34 -13.03 5.20
N VAL A 256 -1.23 -13.73 4.97
CA VAL A 256 -1.25 -15.09 4.40
C VAL A 256 -2.07 -16.04 5.29
N LYS A 257 -1.93 -15.97 6.62
CA LYS A 257 -2.73 -16.77 7.56
C LYS A 257 -4.22 -16.52 7.40
N ARG A 258 -4.66 -15.25 7.30
CA ARG A 258 -6.07 -14.89 7.10
C ARG A 258 -6.59 -15.35 5.75
N LEU A 259 -5.82 -15.17 4.67
CA LEU A 259 -6.21 -15.61 3.32
C LEU A 259 -6.29 -17.15 3.25
N THR A 260 -5.40 -17.87 3.93
CA THR A 260 -5.45 -19.33 4.04
C THR A 260 -6.68 -19.79 4.83
N ALA A 261 -7.00 -19.14 5.97
CA ALA A 261 -8.18 -19.46 6.76
C ALA A 261 -9.49 -19.24 5.97
N ARG A 262 -9.50 -18.27 5.06
CA ARG A 262 -10.64 -18.05 4.14
C ARG A 262 -10.66 -19.00 2.93
N GLY A 263 -9.63 -19.83 2.77
CA GLY A 263 -9.50 -20.76 1.65
C GLY A 263 -9.15 -20.06 0.32
N GLU A 264 -8.57 -18.88 0.34
CA GLU A 264 -8.16 -18.10 -0.84
C GLU A 264 -6.72 -18.40 -1.24
N VAL A 265 -5.89 -18.82 -0.28
CA VAL A 265 -4.50 -19.21 -0.46
C VAL A 265 -4.30 -20.61 0.09
N GLN A 266 -3.58 -21.44 -0.63
CA GLN A 266 -3.16 -22.78 -0.22
C GLN A 266 -1.68 -22.78 0.14
N ARG A 267 -1.31 -23.59 1.15
CA ARG A 267 0.07 -23.84 1.56
C ARG A 267 0.39 -25.30 1.32
N THR A 268 1.42 -25.57 0.51
CA THR A 268 1.94 -26.92 0.27
C THR A 268 3.38 -27.05 0.74
N PRO A 269 3.81 -28.21 1.27
CA PRO A 269 5.22 -28.42 1.57
C PRO A 269 6.05 -28.27 0.29
N ASP A 270 7.24 -27.65 0.40
CA ASP A 270 8.20 -27.65 -0.69
C ASP A 270 8.74 -29.06 -0.87
N PRO A 271 8.69 -29.66 -2.07
CA PRO A 271 9.20 -31.01 -2.33
C PRO A 271 10.71 -31.18 -2.12
N HIS A 272 11.46 -30.08 -2.15
CA HIS A 272 12.92 -30.07 -1.98
C HIS A 272 13.36 -29.63 -0.57
N ASP A 273 12.51 -28.94 0.17
CA ASP A 273 12.75 -28.52 1.55
C ASP A 273 11.46 -28.52 2.38
N GLY A 274 11.22 -29.60 3.10
CA GLY A 274 10.00 -29.78 3.92
C GLY A 274 9.78 -28.73 5.01
N ARG A 275 10.80 -27.90 5.34
CA ARG A 275 10.67 -26.76 6.27
C ARG A 275 10.02 -25.55 5.60
N ARG A 276 10.08 -25.47 4.27
CA ARG A 276 9.46 -24.39 3.49
C ARG A 276 8.01 -24.74 3.11
N LYS A 277 7.18 -23.74 3.07
CA LYS A 277 5.80 -23.85 2.56
C LYS A 277 5.65 -22.94 1.36
N LEU A 278 5.25 -23.53 0.24
CA LEU A 278 4.95 -22.83 -0.99
C LEU A 278 3.50 -22.35 -0.97
N LEU A 279 3.27 -21.16 -1.49
CA LEU A 279 2.00 -20.47 -1.49
C LEU A 279 1.43 -20.40 -2.91
N THR A 280 0.16 -20.78 -3.07
CA THR A 280 -0.56 -20.70 -4.35
C THR A 280 -1.96 -20.15 -4.12
N LEU A 281 -2.53 -19.51 -5.14
CA LEU A 281 -3.95 -19.18 -5.12
C LEU A 281 -4.79 -20.43 -5.33
N THR A 282 -5.95 -20.46 -4.66
CA THR A 282 -7.04 -21.38 -4.99
C THR A 282 -7.95 -20.76 -6.04
N SER A 283 -8.88 -21.54 -6.61
CA SER A 283 -9.93 -20.99 -7.48
C SER A 283 -10.75 -19.89 -6.78
N LYS A 284 -10.99 -20.04 -5.46
CA LYS A 284 -11.63 -19.01 -4.65
C LYS A 284 -10.79 -17.73 -4.58
N GLY A 285 -9.49 -17.84 -4.42
CA GLY A 285 -8.57 -16.70 -4.41
C GLY A 285 -8.56 -15.94 -5.73
N PHE A 286 -8.58 -16.66 -6.86
CA PHE A 286 -8.75 -16.06 -8.18
C PHE A 286 -10.07 -15.33 -8.30
N ASN A 287 -11.20 -15.94 -7.89
CA ASN A 287 -12.52 -15.32 -7.97
C ASN A 287 -12.56 -14.01 -7.16
N VAL A 288 -12.04 -14.01 -5.93
CA VAL A 288 -11.95 -12.79 -5.10
C VAL A 288 -11.10 -11.71 -5.77
N LEU A 289 -9.98 -12.08 -6.39
CA LEU A 289 -9.12 -11.13 -7.12
C LEU A 289 -9.86 -10.51 -8.31
N TYR A 290 -10.57 -11.32 -9.11
CA TYR A 290 -11.35 -10.84 -10.27
C TYR A 290 -12.52 -9.95 -9.86
N GLU A 291 -13.23 -10.29 -8.79
CA GLU A 291 -14.37 -9.51 -8.29
C GLU A 291 -13.97 -8.08 -7.87
N VAL A 292 -12.76 -7.87 -7.37
CA VAL A 292 -12.30 -6.52 -6.98
C VAL A 292 -11.65 -5.74 -8.13
N MET A 293 -11.44 -6.35 -9.29
CA MET A 293 -10.78 -5.69 -10.44
C MET A 293 -11.45 -4.39 -10.88
N PRO A 294 -12.79 -4.30 -11.03
CA PRO A 294 -13.43 -3.04 -11.41
C PRO A 294 -13.17 -1.93 -10.40
N ALA A 295 -13.26 -2.25 -9.10
CA ALA A 295 -12.98 -1.31 -8.03
C ALA A 295 -11.51 -0.88 -8.00
N ALA A 296 -10.57 -1.81 -8.24
CA ALA A 296 -9.15 -1.50 -8.32
C ALA A 296 -8.82 -0.56 -9.50
N ARG A 297 -9.46 -0.77 -10.66
CA ARG A 297 -9.35 0.15 -11.82
C ARG A 297 -9.87 1.53 -11.47
N GLU A 298 -10.99 1.62 -10.77
CA GLU A 298 -11.57 2.89 -10.35
C GLU A 298 -10.67 3.63 -9.35
N VAL A 299 -10.08 2.93 -8.38
CA VAL A 299 -9.09 3.51 -7.45
C VAL A 299 -7.90 4.09 -8.21
N GLN A 300 -7.37 3.34 -9.17
CA GLN A 300 -6.27 3.78 -10.02
C GLN A 300 -6.65 5.03 -10.83
N ARG A 301 -7.82 5.00 -11.47
CA ARG A 301 -8.35 6.13 -12.25
C ARG A 301 -8.50 7.39 -11.38
N ARG A 302 -9.13 7.27 -10.21
CA ARG A 302 -9.32 8.39 -9.26
C ARG A 302 -8.00 8.97 -8.77
N LEU A 303 -6.99 8.11 -8.54
CA LEU A 303 -5.69 8.56 -8.05
C LEU A 303 -4.92 9.36 -9.11
N THR A 304 -5.09 9.03 -10.38
CA THR A 304 -4.32 9.60 -11.50
C THR A 304 -5.19 10.36 -12.50
N GLN A 305 -6.41 10.75 -12.12
CA GLN A 305 -7.40 11.35 -13.05
C GLN A 305 -6.94 12.69 -13.66
N ASP A 306 -6.10 13.43 -12.93
CA ASP A 306 -5.60 14.74 -13.33
C ASP A 306 -4.26 14.64 -14.11
N LEU A 307 -3.81 13.42 -14.44
CA LEU A 307 -2.65 13.14 -15.28
C LEU A 307 -3.08 12.69 -16.67
N THR A 308 -2.37 13.15 -17.71
CA THR A 308 -2.46 12.57 -19.05
C THR A 308 -1.97 11.11 -19.06
N ALA A 309 -2.17 10.38 -20.17
CA ALA A 309 -1.65 9.02 -20.30
C ALA A 309 -0.13 8.99 -20.21
N ASP A 310 0.56 9.87 -20.93
CA ASP A 310 2.02 9.97 -20.94
C ASP A 310 2.58 10.32 -19.56
N GLU A 311 1.96 11.26 -18.85
CA GLU A 311 2.34 11.63 -17.48
C GLU A 311 2.15 10.48 -16.49
N ARG A 312 1.15 9.64 -16.69
CA ARG A 312 0.91 8.45 -15.87
C ARG A 312 1.99 7.40 -16.10
N ASP A 313 2.34 7.16 -17.36
CA ASP A 313 3.40 6.23 -17.71
C ASP A 313 4.76 6.72 -17.22
N GLU A 314 5.03 8.03 -17.34
CA GLU A 314 6.23 8.65 -16.76
C GLU A 314 6.27 8.48 -15.23
N LEU A 315 5.17 8.73 -14.54
CA LEU A 315 5.08 8.54 -13.08
C LEU A 315 5.36 7.09 -12.68
N LEU A 316 4.81 6.11 -13.39
CA LEU A 316 5.06 4.69 -13.16
C LEU A 316 6.54 4.34 -13.33
N ALA A 317 7.17 4.85 -14.39
CA ALA A 317 8.60 4.64 -14.64
C ALA A 317 9.47 5.24 -13.53
N LEU A 318 9.16 6.47 -13.09
CA LEU A 318 9.91 7.15 -12.02
C LEU A 318 9.72 6.43 -10.66
N LEU A 319 8.49 6.04 -10.30
CA LEU A 319 8.23 5.23 -9.10
C LEU A 319 8.94 3.88 -9.17
N GLY A 320 8.98 3.24 -10.34
CA GLY A 320 9.70 1.99 -10.58
C GLY A 320 11.21 2.10 -10.34
N ARG A 321 11.81 3.25 -10.67
CA ARG A 321 13.23 3.52 -10.37
C ARG A 321 13.45 3.74 -8.87
N LEU A 322 12.60 4.51 -8.21
CA LEU A 322 12.68 4.76 -6.76
C LEU A 322 12.45 3.50 -5.93
N SER A 323 11.65 2.58 -6.41
CA SER A 323 11.37 1.32 -5.71
C SER A 323 12.56 0.36 -5.61
N LYS A 324 13.62 0.62 -6.39
CA LYS A 324 14.85 -0.19 -6.44
C LYS A 324 16.04 0.45 -5.70
N ALA A 325 15.81 1.63 -5.13
CA ALA A 325 16.84 2.42 -4.44
C ALA A 325 17.31 1.84 -3.09
#